data_d526289a1e78f2892f56fbeb01c5d28f
#
_entry.id   d526289a1e78f2892f56fbeb01c5d28f
#
_cell.length_a   1.000
_cell.length_b   1.000
_cell.length_c   1.000
_cell.angle_alpha   90.00
_cell.angle_beta   90.00
_cell.angle_gamma   90.00
#
_symmetry.space_group_name_H-M   'P 1'
#
loop_
_entity.id
_entity.type
_entity.pdbx_description
1 polymer ?
#
loop_
_entity_poly.entity_id
_entity_poly.type
_entity_poly.pdbx_seq_one_letter_code
_entity_poly.pdbx_strand_id
1 'polypeptide(L)'
;MRNPILAAALLALVACGPYTPPLPPSPPADTLPPARTSISGAALLDLRSRTSARLQAVSVVNEKVVWASGTGGAFAVTTNGGASWRSGVVAGADSLEFRDVQGVDDKTAYLLSSGNGTRSRIYKTTDAGQNWQIQFINRTPEAFYDCFAFWDAESGIAFSDNVNGVFPVLTTRDGGLDWHFLSEPGSETPSPVPAATAGEGAFAASGTCVATLGKEAAYIATGAGTRSRLLFTPDRGRTWVSYDTPVSQGTNTTGHTSIAFQDERTGLVVGGDIGSATSGGIRVALTADGGRRWTEGGQPTFPGAVYGAAWVPGSRGTVVAVGPGGASLSRDEGRTWAPLDSLAYWSVAFAGPKAGWMVGPGGRITKVSF
;
A
#
# COMPACT_ATOMS: atom_id res chain seq x y z
N MET A 1 22.56 7.86 86.48
CA MET A 1 23.00 7.98 85.10
C MET A 1 22.05 7.14 84.27
N ARG A 2 21.15 7.79 83.53
CA ARG A 2 20.07 7.15 82.80
C ARG A 2 20.44 7.08 81.30
N ASN A 3 20.50 5.89 80.74
CA ASN A 3 20.59 5.67 79.29
C ASN A 3 19.27 5.88 78.59
N PRO A 4 19.19 6.60 77.45
CA PRO A 4 17.98 6.55 76.60
C PRO A 4 18.11 5.45 75.56
N ILE A 5 17.02 4.66 75.44
CA ILE A 5 16.79 3.65 74.43
C ILE A 5 16.37 4.37 73.14
N LEU A 6 17.13 4.17 72.05
CA LEU A 6 16.77 4.60 70.72
C LEU A 6 15.80 3.55 70.12
N ALA A 7 14.58 3.99 69.83
CA ALA A 7 13.63 3.20 69.04
C ALA A 7 13.83 3.44 67.55
N ALA A 8 14.24 2.43 66.79
CA ALA A 8 14.34 2.46 65.34
C ALA A 8 12.96 2.22 64.74
N ALA A 9 12.38 3.20 64.08
CA ALA A 9 11.16 3.05 63.29
C ALA A 9 11.53 2.44 61.89
N LEU A 10 11.08 1.23 61.63
CA LEU A 10 11.12 0.64 60.26
C LEU A 10 10.02 1.29 59.42
N LEU A 11 10.38 2.11 58.44
CA LEU A 11 9.48 2.53 57.37
C LEU A 11 9.37 1.39 56.34
N ALA A 12 8.22 0.74 56.27
CA ALA A 12 7.88 -0.17 55.19
C ALA A 12 7.56 0.63 53.91
N LEU A 13 8.44 0.63 52.95
CA LEU A 13 8.17 1.12 51.59
C LEU A 13 7.23 0.14 50.88
N VAL A 14 5.97 0.49 50.76
CA VAL A 14 5.02 -0.20 49.85
C VAL A 14 5.37 0.23 48.44
N ALA A 15 5.97 -0.67 47.69
CA ALA A 15 6.23 -0.47 46.26
C ALA A 15 4.86 -0.56 45.53
N CYS A 16 4.32 0.59 45.12
CA CYS A 16 3.25 0.62 44.13
C CYS A 16 3.79 0.12 42.79
N GLY A 17 3.44 -1.10 42.40
CA GLY A 17 3.63 -1.60 41.06
C GLY A 17 2.83 -0.74 40.03
N PRO A 18 3.24 -0.68 38.78
CA PRO A 18 2.52 0.08 37.78
C PRO A 18 1.08 -0.43 37.66
N TYR A 19 0.12 0.46 37.85
CA TYR A 19 -1.29 0.20 37.65
C TYR A 19 -1.56 -0.02 36.17
N THR A 20 -1.85 -1.23 35.74
CA THR A 20 -2.40 -1.55 34.42
C THR A 20 -3.93 -1.46 34.55
N PRO A 21 -4.57 -0.47 33.89
CA PRO A 21 -6.03 -0.41 33.88
C PRO A 21 -6.59 -1.66 33.18
N PRO A 22 -7.70 -2.23 33.65
CA PRO A 22 -8.36 -3.34 32.98
C PRO A 22 -8.74 -2.93 31.58
N LEU A 23 -8.50 -3.82 30.60
CA LEU A 23 -8.93 -3.62 29.24
C LEU A 23 -10.43 -3.34 29.23
N PRO A 24 -10.91 -2.36 28.43
CA PRO A 24 -12.34 -2.13 28.28
C PRO A 24 -13.02 -3.43 27.82
N PRO A 25 -14.24 -3.72 28.28
CA PRO A 25 -14.98 -4.91 27.88
C PRO A 25 -15.08 -4.96 26.36
N SER A 26 -14.85 -6.13 25.81
CA SER A 26 -15.02 -6.36 24.37
C SER A 26 -16.44 -5.92 23.98
N PRO A 27 -16.61 -5.09 22.93
CA PRO A 27 -17.94 -4.75 22.46
C PRO A 27 -18.71 -6.05 22.12
N PRO A 28 -20.05 -6.06 22.26
CA PRO A 28 -20.87 -7.24 22.00
C PRO A 28 -20.56 -7.80 20.62
N ALA A 29 -20.61 -9.13 20.49
CA ALA A 29 -20.41 -9.84 19.24
C ALA A 29 -21.52 -9.42 18.26
N ASP A 30 -21.24 -8.37 17.50
CA ASP A 30 -22.10 -7.91 16.43
C ASP A 30 -22.09 -8.95 15.31
N THR A 31 -23.23 -9.41 14.90
CA THR A 31 -23.40 -10.30 13.74
C THR A 31 -22.79 -9.63 12.51
N LEU A 32 -21.86 -10.32 11.86
CA LEU A 32 -21.33 -9.88 10.55
C LEU A 32 -22.50 -9.80 9.56
N PRO A 33 -22.52 -8.84 8.65
CA PRO A 33 -23.49 -8.83 7.57
C PRO A 33 -23.40 -10.13 6.78
N PRO A 34 -24.52 -10.62 6.18
CA PRO A 34 -24.49 -11.83 5.39
C PRO A 34 -23.53 -11.69 4.19
N ALA A 35 -22.91 -12.79 3.82
CA ALA A 35 -22.09 -12.83 2.61
C ALA A 35 -22.96 -12.47 1.40
N ARG A 36 -22.43 -11.63 0.50
CA ARG A 36 -23.06 -11.25 -0.76
C ARG A 36 -22.43 -12.05 -1.90
N THR A 37 -23.22 -12.43 -2.89
CA THR A 37 -22.69 -13.00 -4.13
C THR A 37 -22.72 -11.93 -5.21
N SER A 38 -21.58 -11.68 -5.86
CA SER A 38 -21.50 -10.74 -6.97
C SER A 38 -22.16 -11.29 -8.23
N ILE A 39 -22.47 -10.43 -9.18
CA ILE A 39 -22.98 -10.81 -10.51
C ILE A 39 -21.99 -11.75 -11.24
N SER A 40 -20.69 -11.59 -10.97
CA SER A 40 -19.61 -12.43 -11.54
C SER A 40 -19.40 -13.78 -10.82
N GLY A 41 -20.25 -14.12 -9.82
CA GLY A 41 -20.20 -15.39 -9.09
C GLY A 41 -19.18 -15.42 -7.94
N ALA A 42 -18.47 -14.35 -7.65
CA ALA A 42 -17.57 -14.27 -6.49
C ALA A 42 -18.37 -14.06 -5.19
N ALA A 43 -17.96 -14.70 -4.11
CA ALA A 43 -18.49 -14.45 -2.79
C ALA A 43 -17.79 -13.24 -2.16
N LEU A 44 -18.58 -12.30 -1.63
CA LEU A 44 -18.14 -11.07 -0.97
C LEU A 44 -18.61 -11.11 0.49
N LEU A 45 -17.67 -10.95 1.43
CA LEU A 45 -17.95 -10.91 2.86
C LEU A 45 -17.41 -9.61 3.45
N ASP A 46 -18.29 -8.73 3.88
CA ASP A 46 -17.90 -7.49 4.55
C ASP A 46 -17.45 -7.78 5.98
N LEU A 47 -16.26 -7.30 6.34
CA LEU A 47 -15.60 -7.55 7.62
C LEU A 47 -15.52 -6.25 8.43
N ARG A 48 -15.40 -6.37 9.74
CA ARG A 48 -15.24 -5.22 10.64
C ARG A 48 -13.78 -4.98 10.95
N SER A 49 -13.21 -3.90 10.41
CA SER A 49 -11.85 -3.47 10.69
C SER A 49 -11.65 -2.88 12.08
N ARG A 50 -12.74 -2.47 12.76
CA ARG A 50 -12.73 -1.73 14.04
C ARG A 50 -12.10 -0.33 13.95
N THR A 51 -12.00 0.24 12.77
CA THR A 51 -11.66 1.65 12.53
C THR A 51 -12.67 2.28 11.58
N SER A 52 -12.85 3.58 11.67
CA SER A 52 -13.64 4.36 10.70
C SER A 52 -12.76 5.08 9.68
N ALA A 53 -11.45 4.89 9.73
CA ALA A 53 -10.51 5.48 8.79
C ALA A 53 -10.80 5.03 7.36
N ARG A 54 -10.50 5.87 6.37
CA ARG A 54 -10.41 5.40 5.00
C ARG A 54 -9.16 4.54 4.87
N LEU A 55 -9.33 3.23 4.67
CA LEU A 55 -8.24 2.32 4.40
C LEU A 55 -7.82 2.49 2.95
N GLN A 56 -6.51 2.68 2.70
CA GLN A 56 -5.96 3.06 1.39
C GLN A 56 -5.03 2.02 0.80
N ALA A 57 -4.43 1.19 1.64
CA ALA A 57 -3.55 0.11 1.20
C ALA A 57 -3.85 -1.19 1.95
N VAL A 58 -3.58 -2.31 1.28
CA VAL A 58 -3.70 -3.66 1.85
C VAL A 58 -2.54 -4.54 1.37
N SER A 59 -1.90 -5.24 2.30
CA SER A 59 -0.83 -6.19 2.06
C SER A 59 -1.24 -7.56 2.59
N VAL A 60 -1.27 -8.55 1.71
CA VAL A 60 -1.64 -9.92 2.03
C VAL A 60 -0.37 -10.77 2.11
N VAL A 61 0.03 -11.15 3.33
CA VAL A 61 1.20 -12.01 3.55
C VAL A 61 0.87 -13.47 3.19
N ASN A 62 -0.31 -13.91 3.62
CA ASN A 62 -0.84 -15.25 3.33
C ASN A 62 -2.34 -15.29 3.62
N GLU A 63 -2.97 -16.46 3.51
CA GLU A 63 -4.42 -16.64 3.74
C GLU A 63 -4.89 -16.23 5.15
N LYS A 64 -3.99 -16.15 6.13
CA LYS A 64 -4.31 -15.82 7.52
C LYS A 64 -3.88 -14.41 7.91
N VAL A 65 -2.75 -13.93 7.40
CA VAL A 65 -2.12 -12.69 7.82
C VAL A 65 -2.30 -11.61 6.75
N VAL A 66 -3.00 -10.54 7.12
CA VAL A 66 -3.27 -9.38 6.26
C VAL A 66 -3.11 -8.09 7.05
N TRP A 67 -2.42 -7.14 6.46
CA TRP A 67 -2.25 -5.79 6.97
C TRP A 67 -2.99 -4.79 6.10
N ALA A 68 -3.56 -3.76 6.70
CA ALA A 68 -4.15 -2.62 6.00
C ALA A 68 -3.76 -1.32 6.69
N SER A 69 -3.75 -0.23 5.93
CA SER A 69 -3.40 1.09 6.44
C SER A 69 -4.25 2.20 5.81
N GLY A 70 -4.29 3.38 6.43
CA GLY A 70 -5.13 4.46 5.93
C GLY A 70 -4.93 5.80 6.61
N THR A 71 -5.96 6.64 6.52
CA THR A 71 -5.97 8.02 7.04
C THR A 71 -5.92 8.07 8.57
N GLY A 72 -5.44 9.18 9.12
CA GLY A 72 -5.42 9.41 10.57
C GLY A 72 -4.45 8.49 11.31
N GLY A 73 -3.34 8.10 10.66
CA GLY A 73 -2.35 7.21 11.25
C GLY A 73 -2.84 5.78 11.49
N ALA A 74 -3.95 5.39 10.85
CA ALA A 74 -4.60 4.11 11.11
C ALA A 74 -3.91 2.94 10.43
N PHE A 75 -3.88 1.81 11.15
CA PHE A 75 -3.56 0.49 10.61
C PHE A 75 -4.57 -0.55 11.12
N ALA A 76 -4.65 -1.67 10.42
CA ALA A 76 -5.41 -2.84 10.85
C ALA A 76 -4.65 -4.12 10.47
N VAL A 77 -4.77 -5.16 11.30
CA VAL A 77 -4.13 -6.46 11.04
C VAL A 77 -5.06 -7.59 11.46
N THR A 78 -5.08 -8.65 10.64
CA THR A 78 -5.66 -9.94 10.99
C THR A 78 -4.60 -11.03 10.91
N THR A 79 -4.71 -12.03 11.78
CA THR A 79 -3.84 -13.23 11.81
C THR A 79 -4.66 -14.52 11.67
N ASN A 80 -5.96 -14.39 11.39
CA ASN A 80 -6.90 -15.52 11.29
C ASN A 80 -7.80 -15.43 10.04
N GLY A 81 -7.28 -14.86 8.95
CA GLY A 81 -7.98 -14.79 7.67
C GLY A 81 -9.19 -13.87 7.64
N GLY A 82 -9.20 -12.86 8.52
CA GLY A 82 -10.26 -11.87 8.60
C GLY A 82 -11.38 -12.24 9.57
N ALA A 83 -11.30 -13.37 10.29
CA ALA A 83 -12.31 -13.71 11.31
C ALA A 83 -12.34 -12.67 12.44
N SER A 84 -11.21 -12.05 12.74
CA SER A 84 -11.13 -10.85 13.57
C SER A 84 -10.01 -9.93 13.09
N TRP A 85 -10.20 -8.63 13.34
CA TRP A 85 -9.21 -7.60 13.05
C TRP A 85 -8.85 -6.83 14.30
N ARG A 86 -7.58 -6.51 14.46
CA ARG A 86 -7.09 -5.53 15.41
C ARG A 86 -6.69 -4.28 14.63
N SER A 87 -7.15 -3.13 15.08
CA SER A 87 -6.77 -1.84 14.52
C SER A 87 -6.20 -0.92 15.58
N GLY A 88 -5.48 0.08 15.16
CA GLY A 88 -4.90 1.11 16.00
C GLY A 88 -4.51 2.34 15.20
N VAL A 89 -4.05 3.34 15.93
CA VAL A 89 -3.40 4.55 15.39
C VAL A 89 -1.96 4.51 15.85
N VAL A 90 -1.03 4.72 14.92
CA VAL A 90 0.40 4.83 15.25
C VAL A 90 0.62 6.06 16.10
N ALA A 91 1.28 5.90 17.24
CA ALA A 91 1.51 7.00 18.19
C ALA A 91 2.24 8.18 17.53
N GLY A 92 1.64 9.38 17.63
CA GLY A 92 2.17 10.60 17.01
C GLY A 92 2.04 10.68 15.48
N ALA A 93 1.22 9.83 14.88
CA ALA A 93 0.94 9.82 13.45
C ALA A 93 -0.54 10.09 13.11
N ASP A 94 -1.34 10.54 14.05
CA ASP A 94 -2.78 10.82 13.93
C ASP A 94 -3.15 11.83 12.83
N SER A 95 -2.20 12.67 12.42
CA SER A 95 -2.34 13.60 11.29
C SER A 95 -1.76 13.09 9.96
N LEU A 96 -1.24 11.87 9.94
CA LEU A 96 -0.62 11.27 8.75
C LEU A 96 -1.60 10.35 8.01
N GLU A 97 -1.35 10.19 6.72
CA GLU A 97 -2.07 9.24 5.87
C GLU A 97 -1.12 8.12 5.44
N PHE A 98 -1.34 6.91 5.96
CA PHE A 98 -0.58 5.73 5.52
C PHE A 98 -1.18 5.19 4.22
N ARG A 99 -0.56 5.59 3.11
CA ARG A 99 -1.02 5.23 1.76
C ARG A 99 -0.40 3.96 1.21
N ASP A 100 0.57 3.41 1.94
CA ASP A 100 1.16 2.13 1.61
C ASP A 100 1.46 1.31 2.87
N VAL A 101 1.39 -0.02 2.73
CA VAL A 101 1.67 -1.00 3.78
C VAL A 101 2.30 -2.25 3.19
N GLN A 102 3.39 -2.72 3.79
CA GLN A 102 4.03 -3.99 3.45
C GLN A 102 4.08 -4.89 4.69
N GLY A 103 3.27 -5.94 4.71
CA GLY A 103 3.37 -7.01 5.69
C GLY A 103 4.49 -7.97 5.32
N VAL A 104 5.31 -8.36 6.29
CA VAL A 104 6.34 -9.39 6.15
C VAL A 104 5.84 -10.70 6.75
N ASP A 105 5.28 -10.62 7.95
CA ASP A 105 4.69 -11.73 8.69
C ASP A 105 3.57 -11.23 9.64
N ASP A 106 3.18 -12.01 10.63
CA ASP A 106 2.15 -11.66 11.63
C ASP A 106 2.63 -10.64 12.67
N LYS A 107 3.93 -10.34 12.72
CA LYS A 107 4.56 -9.41 13.67
C LYS A 107 5.20 -8.22 12.99
N THR A 108 5.73 -8.41 11.80
CA THR A 108 6.57 -7.44 11.10
C THR A 108 5.81 -6.82 9.94
N ALA A 109 5.73 -5.50 9.92
CA ALA A 109 5.17 -4.73 8.82
C ALA A 109 5.81 -3.34 8.73
N TYR A 110 5.69 -2.75 7.55
CA TYR A 110 6.08 -1.38 7.26
C TYR A 110 4.87 -0.55 6.85
N LEU A 111 4.90 0.75 7.17
CA LEU A 111 3.93 1.74 6.73
C LEU A 111 4.66 2.91 6.09
N LEU A 112 4.14 3.40 4.97
CA LEU A 112 4.58 4.66 4.36
C LEU A 112 3.46 5.68 4.49
N SER A 113 3.75 6.80 5.16
CA SER A 113 2.88 7.97 5.10
C SER A 113 3.28 8.86 3.93
N SER A 114 2.28 9.37 3.22
CA SER A 114 2.47 10.26 2.08
C SER A 114 2.12 11.70 2.43
N GLY A 115 2.93 12.63 1.95
CA GLY A 115 2.78 14.07 2.18
C GLY A 115 4.09 14.81 1.97
N ASN A 116 4.04 16.09 1.68
CA ASN A 116 5.26 16.88 1.47
C ASN A 116 6.14 16.95 2.72
N GLY A 117 7.44 16.95 2.52
CA GLY A 117 8.43 17.10 3.56
C GLY A 117 8.30 16.03 4.66
N THR A 118 8.36 16.43 5.91
CA THR A 118 8.36 15.54 7.08
C THR A 118 7.04 14.76 7.28
N ARG A 119 6.04 14.95 6.45
CA ARG A 119 4.82 14.11 6.43
C ARG A 119 5.04 12.78 5.73
N SER A 120 6.02 12.66 4.83
CA SER A 120 6.46 11.39 4.26
C SER A 120 7.43 10.71 5.22
N ARG A 121 7.01 9.56 5.77
CA ARG A 121 7.78 8.78 6.75
C ARG A 121 7.58 7.29 6.50
N ILE A 122 8.62 6.52 6.80
CA ILE A 122 8.53 5.05 6.85
C ILE A 122 8.59 4.62 8.31
N TYR A 123 7.64 3.78 8.70
CA TYR A 123 7.56 3.16 10.02
C TYR A 123 7.71 1.65 9.88
N LYS A 124 8.25 1.01 10.92
CA LYS A 124 8.36 -0.45 11.05
C LYS A 124 7.81 -0.90 12.40
N THR A 125 7.09 -2.00 12.41
CA THR A 125 6.80 -2.78 13.61
C THR A 125 7.41 -4.16 13.52
N THR A 126 7.74 -4.76 14.68
CA THR A 126 8.20 -6.15 14.84
C THR A 126 7.42 -6.89 15.93
N ASP A 127 6.35 -6.27 16.44
CA ASP A 127 5.53 -6.78 17.53
C ASP A 127 4.03 -6.75 17.21
N ALA A 128 3.69 -6.99 15.96
CA ALA A 128 2.33 -6.99 15.44
C ALA A 128 1.63 -5.62 15.55
N GLY A 129 2.37 -4.50 15.47
CA GLY A 129 1.85 -3.14 15.54
C GLY A 129 1.49 -2.67 16.95
N GLN A 130 2.03 -3.29 18.00
CA GLN A 130 1.94 -2.74 19.36
C GLN A 130 2.81 -1.50 19.49
N ASN A 131 4.01 -1.55 18.89
CA ASN A 131 4.92 -0.41 18.79
C ASN A 131 5.36 -0.22 17.34
N TRP A 132 5.56 1.04 16.95
CA TRP A 132 6.05 1.43 15.65
C TRP A 132 7.27 2.33 15.78
N GLN A 133 8.32 2.02 15.04
CA GLN A 133 9.56 2.78 15.01
C GLN A 133 9.68 3.50 13.66
N ILE A 134 10.05 4.77 13.70
CA ILE A 134 10.35 5.53 12.50
C ILE A 134 11.69 5.05 11.95
N GLN A 135 11.68 4.63 10.68
CA GLN A 135 12.88 4.20 9.96
C GLN A 135 13.40 5.33 9.04
N PHE A 136 12.50 6.16 8.54
CA PHE A 136 12.84 7.28 7.66
C PHE A 136 11.91 8.45 7.88
N ILE A 137 12.45 9.66 7.84
CA ILE A 137 11.71 10.93 7.77
C ILE A 137 12.26 11.72 6.59
N ASN A 138 11.41 12.01 5.62
CA ASN A 138 11.78 12.89 4.52
C ASN A 138 12.10 14.31 5.04
N ARG A 139 13.23 14.88 4.59
CA ARG A 139 13.66 16.24 4.95
C ARG A 139 13.68 17.19 3.75
N THR A 140 13.41 16.70 2.54
CA THR A 140 13.27 17.50 1.32
C THR A 140 11.85 18.06 1.29
N PRO A 141 11.63 19.39 1.43
CA PRO A 141 10.29 19.95 1.63
C PRO A 141 9.31 19.65 0.49
N GLU A 142 9.80 19.59 -0.74
CA GLU A 142 8.99 19.38 -1.95
C GLU A 142 8.72 17.89 -2.24
N ALA A 143 9.55 16.99 -1.72
CA ALA A 143 9.41 15.57 -1.98
C ALA A 143 8.16 15.00 -1.28
N PHE A 144 7.44 14.14 -2.01
CA PHE A 144 6.22 13.46 -1.57
C PHE A 144 6.37 11.99 -1.92
N TYR A 145 6.63 11.15 -0.92
CA TYR A 145 6.79 9.71 -1.14
C TYR A 145 5.44 9.03 -1.33
N ASP A 146 5.30 8.30 -2.44
CA ASP A 146 4.04 7.73 -2.90
C ASP A 146 3.87 6.26 -2.52
N CYS A 147 4.88 5.44 -2.82
CA CYS A 147 4.84 4.00 -2.67
C CYS A 147 6.23 3.46 -2.31
N PHE A 148 6.23 2.26 -1.74
CA PHE A 148 7.44 1.47 -1.54
C PHE A 148 7.14 -0.02 -1.78
N ALA A 149 8.16 -0.80 -2.07
CA ALA A 149 8.05 -2.25 -2.18
C ALA A 149 9.34 -2.92 -1.72
N PHE A 150 9.24 -4.16 -1.29
CA PHE A 150 10.39 -4.97 -0.91
C PHE A 150 10.53 -6.16 -1.85
N TRP A 151 11.77 -6.49 -2.25
CA TRP A 151 12.10 -7.73 -2.97
C TRP A 151 12.16 -8.94 -2.05
N ASP A 152 12.61 -8.68 -0.82
CA ASP A 152 12.78 -9.66 0.25
C ASP A 152 12.69 -8.95 1.62
N ALA A 153 12.95 -9.67 2.72
CA ALA A 153 12.86 -9.10 4.06
C ALA A 153 13.90 -8.01 4.36
N GLU A 154 14.95 -7.90 3.55
CA GLU A 154 16.07 -6.98 3.77
C GLU A 154 16.10 -5.83 2.77
N SER A 155 15.71 -6.09 1.53
CA SER A 155 15.92 -5.16 0.42
C SER A 155 14.61 -4.53 -0.05
N GLY A 156 14.53 -3.22 -0.03
CA GLY A 156 13.37 -2.45 -0.45
C GLY A 156 13.72 -1.18 -1.23
N ILE A 157 12.72 -0.61 -1.87
CA ILE A 157 12.78 0.62 -2.66
C ILE A 157 11.57 1.49 -2.32
N ALA A 158 11.77 2.81 -2.20
CA ALA A 158 10.70 3.79 -2.05
C ALA A 158 10.85 4.91 -3.07
N PHE A 159 9.73 5.39 -3.59
CA PHE A 159 9.66 6.36 -4.67
C PHE A 159 8.88 7.61 -4.26
N SER A 160 9.34 8.77 -4.71
CA SER A 160 8.74 10.08 -4.49
C SER A 160 8.46 10.80 -5.80
N ASP A 161 7.49 11.70 -5.79
CA ASP A 161 7.32 12.73 -6.80
C ASP A 161 8.65 13.44 -7.08
N ASN A 162 8.80 13.94 -8.32
CA ASN A 162 10.02 14.62 -8.69
C ASN A 162 10.22 15.95 -7.96
N VAL A 163 11.48 16.24 -7.68
CA VAL A 163 11.95 17.55 -7.19
C VAL A 163 12.97 18.08 -8.19
N ASN A 164 12.64 19.19 -8.85
CA ASN A 164 13.52 19.83 -9.85
C ASN A 164 13.98 18.89 -10.99
N GLY A 165 13.09 17.98 -11.44
CA GLY A 165 13.38 17.03 -12.53
C GLY A 165 14.08 15.74 -12.08
N VAL A 166 14.36 15.57 -10.80
CA VAL A 166 14.93 14.36 -10.21
C VAL A 166 13.90 13.65 -9.37
N PHE A 167 13.72 12.35 -9.55
CA PHE A 167 12.92 11.53 -8.64
C PHE A 167 13.75 11.14 -7.42
N PRO A 168 13.39 11.57 -6.19
CA PRO A 168 13.98 11.02 -4.99
C PRO A 168 13.62 9.53 -4.86
N VAL A 169 14.62 8.68 -4.89
CA VAL A 169 14.45 7.23 -4.73
C VAL A 169 15.32 6.77 -3.58
N LEU A 170 14.72 6.03 -2.66
CA LEU A 170 15.41 5.41 -1.54
C LEU A 170 15.51 3.90 -1.74
N THR A 171 16.58 3.32 -1.20
CA THR A 171 16.75 1.87 -1.09
C THR A 171 17.21 1.50 0.31
N THR A 172 16.84 0.31 0.74
CA THR A 172 17.37 -0.34 1.94
C THR A 172 17.91 -1.72 1.61
N ARG A 173 18.84 -2.23 2.42
CA ARG A 173 19.42 -3.58 2.30
C ARG A 173 19.55 -4.31 3.65
N ASP A 174 18.91 -3.75 4.68
CA ASP A 174 18.98 -4.22 6.08
C ASP A 174 17.58 -4.27 6.73
N GLY A 175 16.55 -4.43 5.91
CA GLY A 175 15.18 -4.47 6.40
C GLY A 175 14.70 -3.12 6.91
N GLY A 176 15.16 -2.02 6.31
CA GLY A 176 14.73 -0.67 6.59
C GLY A 176 15.30 -0.07 7.86
N LEU A 177 16.37 -0.64 8.43
CA LEU A 177 17.10 0.01 9.54
C LEU A 177 17.72 1.30 9.06
N ASP A 178 18.30 1.27 7.85
CA ASP A 178 18.80 2.44 7.15
C ASP A 178 18.20 2.53 5.74
N TRP A 179 17.80 3.76 5.33
CA TRP A 179 17.36 4.08 4.00
C TRP A 179 18.33 5.07 3.36
N HIS A 180 18.85 4.72 2.19
CA HIS A 180 19.85 5.50 1.47
C HIS A 180 19.27 6.01 0.16
N PHE A 181 19.65 7.24 -0.22
CA PHE A 181 19.31 7.77 -1.52
C PHE A 181 20.03 6.98 -2.62
N LEU A 182 19.25 6.42 -3.53
CA LEU A 182 19.70 5.94 -4.84
C LEU A 182 19.74 7.10 -5.84
N SER A 183 18.80 8.03 -5.70
CA SER A 183 18.68 9.26 -6.46
C SER A 183 18.25 10.38 -5.51
N GLU A 184 19.06 11.42 -5.44
CA GLU A 184 18.87 12.54 -4.52
C GLU A 184 18.87 13.88 -5.28
N PRO A 185 17.83 14.73 -5.10
CA PRO A 185 17.81 16.05 -5.71
C PRO A 185 18.98 16.92 -5.21
N GLY A 186 19.66 17.58 -6.13
CA GLY A 186 20.80 18.45 -5.82
C GLY A 186 22.11 17.73 -5.55
N SER A 187 22.16 16.41 -5.68
CA SER A 187 23.40 15.63 -5.59
C SER A 187 24.32 15.91 -6.79
N GLU A 188 25.63 15.98 -6.53
CA GLU A 188 26.65 16.04 -7.59
C GLU A 188 26.76 14.70 -8.35
N THR A 189 26.35 13.58 -7.72
CA THR A 189 26.34 12.27 -8.37
C THR A 189 25.12 12.16 -9.29
N PRO A 190 25.33 11.86 -10.60
CA PRO A 190 24.22 11.69 -11.52
C PRO A 190 23.27 10.58 -11.07
N SER A 191 21.97 10.86 -11.12
CA SER A 191 20.93 9.85 -10.82
C SER A 191 20.97 8.74 -11.86
N PRO A 192 20.93 7.46 -11.45
CA PRO A 192 20.73 6.35 -12.38
C PRO A 192 19.27 6.29 -12.89
N VAL A 193 18.33 6.91 -12.18
CA VAL A 193 16.91 6.95 -12.53
C VAL A 193 16.69 7.95 -13.65
N PRO A 194 15.89 7.63 -14.69
CA PRO A 194 15.59 8.56 -15.77
C PRO A 194 15.01 9.88 -15.23
N ALA A 195 15.50 11.01 -15.75
CA ALA A 195 15.02 12.32 -15.35
C ALA A 195 13.48 12.44 -15.56
N ALA A 196 12.82 13.11 -14.66
CA ALA A 196 11.39 13.37 -14.76
C ALA A 196 11.06 14.31 -15.91
N THR A 197 9.93 14.11 -16.54
CA THR A 197 9.32 15.09 -17.44
C THR A 197 8.59 16.17 -16.63
N ALA A 198 8.16 17.25 -17.28
CA ALA A 198 7.52 18.36 -16.58
C ALA A 198 6.26 17.92 -15.81
N GLY A 199 6.28 18.08 -14.48
CA GLY A 199 5.19 17.73 -13.58
C GLY A 199 4.98 16.23 -13.34
N GLU A 200 5.85 15.37 -13.87
CA GLU A 200 5.74 13.92 -13.68
C GLU A 200 6.02 13.54 -12.22
N GLY A 201 5.16 12.71 -11.66
CA GLY A 201 5.26 12.18 -10.31
C GLY A 201 4.68 10.77 -10.24
N ALA A 202 4.01 10.43 -9.15
CA ALA A 202 3.21 9.21 -9.03
C ALA A 202 1.88 9.51 -8.32
N PHE A 203 1.06 8.48 -8.17
CA PHE A 203 -0.17 8.59 -7.39
C PHE A 203 -0.15 7.60 -6.24
N ALA A 204 -0.05 8.13 -5.02
CA ALA A 204 -0.18 7.37 -3.79
C ALA A 204 -1.65 6.92 -3.58
N ALA A 205 -2.20 6.18 -4.54
CA ALA A 205 -3.62 5.80 -4.55
C ALA A 205 -3.90 4.53 -3.73
N SER A 206 -3.10 3.48 -3.90
CA SER A 206 -3.37 2.15 -3.35
C SER A 206 -2.14 1.45 -2.74
N GLY A 207 -0.97 2.14 -2.72
CA GLY A 207 0.31 1.56 -2.30
C GLY A 207 0.94 0.63 -3.35
N THR A 208 0.46 0.63 -4.58
CA THR A 208 0.91 -0.30 -5.63
C THR A 208 1.46 0.39 -6.87
N CYS A 209 1.90 1.65 -6.76
CA CYS A 209 2.62 2.33 -7.83
C CYS A 209 4.08 1.84 -7.99
N VAL A 210 4.63 1.18 -6.98
CA VAL A 210 5.88 0.43 -7.04
C VAL A 210 5.60 -1.05 -6.92
N ALA A 211 6.15 -1.87 -7.80
CA ALA A 211 6.02 -3.33 -7.75
C ALA A 211 7.37 -4.00 -8.01
N THR A 212 7.75 -4.91 -7.13
CA THR A 212 8.92 -5.79 -7.34
C THR A 212 8.51 -7.01 -8.16
N LEU A 213 9.44 -7.51 -8.99
CA LEU A 213 9.23 -8.67 -9.83
C LEU A 213 10.42 -9.61 -9.73
N GLY A 214 10.19 -10.84 -9.29
CA GLY A 214 11.25 -11.78 -8.98
C GLY A 214 12.16 -11.26 -7.87
N LYS A 215 13.47 -11.50 -7.98
CA LYS A 215 14.44 -11.16 -6.93
C LYS A 215 15.14 -9.81 -7.12
N GLU A 216 15.16 -9.29 -8.35
CA GLU A 216 16.02 -8.16 -8.73
C GLU A 216 15.25 -7.02 -9.41
N ALA A 217 14.17 -7.33 -10.12
CA ALA A 217 13.49 -6.33 -10.93
C ALA A 217 12.45 -5.55 -10.14
N ALA A 218 12.23 -4.29 -10.53
CA ALA A 218 11.12 -3.48 -10.05
C ALA A 218 10.59 -2.55 -11.14
N TYR A 219 9.32 -2.21 -11.03
CA TYR A 219 8.63 -1.21 -11.82
C TYR A 219 8.11 -0.10 -10.94
N ILE A 220 8.17 1.13 -11.46
CA ILE A 220 7.54 2.30 -10.87
C ILE A 220 6.58 2.87 -11.91
N ALA A 221 5.31 2.98 -11.56
CA ALA A 221 4.27 3.54 -12.39
C ALA A 221 4.14 5.03 -12.09
N THR A 222 4.56 5.89 -13.04
CA THR A 222 4.47 7.35 -12.88
C THR A 222 3.11 7.87 -13.32
N GLY A 223 2.74 9.03 -12.82
CA GLY A 223 1.52 9.75 -13.14
C GLY A 223 1.76 11.25 -13.18
N ALA A 224 0.69 12.00 -13.41
CA ALA A 224 0.71 13.45 -13.51
C ALA A 224 1.58 14.01 -14.66
N GLY A 225 1.62 15.34 -14.78
CA GLY A 225 2.44 16.03 -15.74
C GLY A 225 2.04 15.78 -17.20
N THR A 226 2.99 16.07 -18.09
CA THR A 226 2.76 15.98 -19.54
C THR A 226 2.91 14.56 -20.09
N ARG A 227 3.57 13.67 -19.34
CA ARG A 227 3.84 12.29 -19.73
C ARG A 227 3.96 11.40 -18.50
N SER A 228 3.32 10.24 -18.55
CA SER A 228 3.41 9.18 -17.56
C SER A 228 4.13 7.99 -18.15
N ARG A 229 5.03 7.37 -17.41
CA ARG A 229 5.88 6.28 -17.89
C ARG A 229 5.92 5.15 -16.87
N LEU A 230 6.42 4.01 -17.28
CA LEU A 230 6.87 2.96 -16.38
C LEU A 230 8.39 3.02 -16.30
N LEU A 231 8.94 3.28 -15.14
CA LEU A 231 10.36 3.19 -14.90
C LEU A 231 10.67 1.77 -14.46
N PHE A 232 11.65 1.15 -15.09
CA PHE A 232 12.01 -0.25 -14.86
C PHE A 232 13.48 -0.38 -14.49
N THR A 233 13.76 -1.14 -13.46
CA THR A 233 15.09 -1.62 -13.09
C THR A 233 15.12 -3.15 -13.11
N PRO A 234 16.08 -3.79 -13.77
CA PRO A 234 16.24 -5.24 -13.73
C PRO A 234 17.15 -5.73 -12.58
N ASP A 235 17.77 -4.82 -11.81
CA ASP A 235 18.95 -5.09 -11.00
C ASP A 235 18.99 -4.29 -9.69
N ARG A 236 17.83 -4.16 -9.03
CA ARG A 236 17.64 -3.43 -7.75
C ARG A 236 18.12 -1.97 -7.81
N GLY A 237 17.87 -1.30 -8.93
CA GLY A 237 18.11 0.12 -9.10
C GLY A 237 19.49 0.51 -9.64
N ARG A 238 20.33 -0.46 -10.04
CA ARG A 238 21.65 -0.13 -10.63
C ARG A 238 21.53 0.45 -12.02
N THR A 239 20.62 -0.10 -12.82
CA THR A 239 20.30 0.39 -14.18
C THR A 239 18.81 0.61 -14.37
N TRP A 240 18.45 1.55 -15.23
CA TRP A 240 17.07 1.94 -15.44
C TRP A 240 16.78 2.18 -16.93
N VAL A 241 15.54 1.82 -17.29
CA VAL A 241 14.92 2.17 -18.56
C VAL A 241 13.49 2.65 -18.32
N SER A 242 12.88 3.35 -19.28
CA SER A 242 11.48 3.75 -19.19
C SER A 242 10.69 3.24 -20.40
N TYR A 243 9.42 2.89 -20.16
CA TYR A 243 8.49 2.43 -21.18
C TYR A 243 7.24 3.29 -21.20
N ASP A 244 6.73 3.55 -22.41
CA ASP A 244 5.44 4.21 -22.61
C ASP A 244 4.31 3.20 -22.57
N THR A 245 3.13 3.68 -22.19
CA THR A 245 1.89 2.90 -22.21
C THR A 245 0.78 3.71 -22.86
N PRO A 246 -0.31 3.06 -23.32
CA PRO A 246 -1.48 3.76 -23.84
C PRO A 246 -2.39 4.34 -22.76
N VAL A 247 -2.14 4.16 -21.46
CA VAL A 247 -2.98 4.72 -20.40
C VAL A 247 -3.09 6.23 -20.52
N SER A 248 -4.29 6.77 -20.29
CA SER A 248 -4.57 8.22 -20.40
C SER A 248 -3.60 9.05 -19.56
N GLN A 249 -3.02 10.08 -20.16
CA GLN A 249 -1.98 10.93 -19.59
C GLN A 249 -2.07 12.36 -20.15
N GLY A 250 -1.25 13.28 -19.66
CA GLY A 250 -1.10 14.64 -20.19
C GLY A 250 -1.71 15.74 -19.31
N THR A 251 -2.20 15.39 -18.12
CA THR A 251 -2.66 16.35 -17.11
C THR A 251 -2.12 16.00 -15.73
N ASN A 252 -2.23 16.90 -14.76
CA ASN A 252 -1.78 16.67 -13.38
C ASN A 252 -2.58 15.59 -12.63
N THR A 253 -3.68 15.11 -13.21
CA THR A 253 -4.58 14.12 -12.59
C THR A 253 -4.65 12.82 -13.39
N THR A 254 -4.01 12.75 -14.56
CA THR A 254 -4.00 11.56 -15.41
C THR A 254 -2.69 10.79 -15.33
N GLY A 255 -2.74 9.48 -15.44
CA GLY A 255 -1.58 8.61 -15.45
C GLY A 255 -1.83 7.26 -14.80
N HIS A 256 -0.75 6.59 -14.46
CA HIS A 256 -0.82 5.30 -13.80
C HIS A 256 -0.99 5.45 -12.28
N THR A 257 -1.73 4.53 -11.67
CA THR A 257 -1.96 4.46 -10.23
C THR A 257 -1.44 3.17 -9.62
N SER A 258 -1.38 2.09 -10.41
CA SER A 258 -1.01 0.76 -9.93
C SER A 258 -0.44 -0.08 -11.07
N ILE A 259 0.51 -0.94 -10.73
CA ILE A 259 1.09 -1.94 -11.63
C ILE A 259 1.14 -3.30 -10.94
N ALA A 260 0.78 -4.36 -11.63
CA ALA A 260 0.80 -5.71 -11.11
C ALA A 260 1.20 -6.72 -12.19
N PHE A 261 1.97 -7.73 -11.77
CA PHE A 261 2.39 -8.84 -12.62
C PHE A 261 1.83 -10.16 -12.08
N GLN A 262 1.34 -11.02 -13.00
CA GLN A 262 0.96 -12.40 -12.71
C GLN A 262 2.20 -13.31 -12.67
N ASP A 263 3.13 -13.03 -13.56
CA ASP A 263 4.41 -13.72 -13.72
C ASP A 263 5.43 -12.76 -14.37
N GLU A 264 6.65 -13.22 -14.68
CA GLU A 264 7.71 -12.39 -15.27
C GLU A 264 7.38 -11.83 -16.66
N ARG A 265 6.29 -12.28 -17.31
CA ARG A 265 5.89 -11.87 -18.66
C ARG A 265 4.57 -11.14 -18.70
N THR A 266 3.59 -11.63 -17.95
CA THR A 266 2.19 -11.21 -17.99
C THR A 266 1.93 -10.19 -16.88
N GLY A 267 1.57 -8.98 -17.26
CA GLY A 267 1.28 -7.91 -16.33
C GLY A 267 0.24 -6.95 -16.85
N LEU A 268 -0.23 -6.11 -15.96
CA LEU A 268 -1.09 -4.97 -16.30
C LEU A 268 -0.65 -3.74 -15.52
N VAL A 269 -0.90 -2.58 -16.11
CA VAL A 269 -0.85 -1.28 -15.45
C VAL A 269 -2.22 -0.63 -15.56
N VAL A 270 -2.66 0.00 -14.49
CA VAL A 270 -3.96 0.67 -14.44
C VAL A 270 -3.82 2.11 -14.00
N GLY A 271 -4.85 2.92 -14.27
CA GLY A 271 -4.86 4.33 -13.92
C GLY A 271 -6.07 5.06 -14.46
N GLY A 272 -5.86 6.21 -15.09
CA GLY A 272 -6.88 7.09 -15.64
C GLY A 272 -6.79 8.49 -15.05
N ASP A 273 -7.92 9.18 -14.96
CA ASP A 273 -8.03 10.53 -14.38
C ASP A 273 -8.57 10.48 -12.95
N ILE A 274 -7.68 10.64 -11.96
CA ILE A 274 -8.06 10.64 -10.53
C ILE A 274 -8.84 11.89 -10.11
N GLY A 275 -8.84 12.93 -10.93
CA GLY A 275 -9.60 14.16 -10.71
C GLY A 275 -11.04 14.09 -11.23
N SER A 276 -11.41 13.01 -11.94
CA SER A 276 -12.74 12.85 -12.53
C SER A 276 -13.43 11.58 -12.05
N ALA A 277 -14.64 11.71 -11.54
CA ALA A 277 -15.45 10.57 -11.13
C ALA A 277 -16.06 9.79 -12.32
N THR A 278 -16.04 10.36 -13.53
CA THR A 278 -16.75 9.83 -14.71
C THR A 278 -15.88 9.73 -15.94
N SER A 279 -14.57 10.00 -15.83
CA SER A 279 -13.69 10.04 -16.99
C SER A 279 -13.69 8.73 -17.75
N GLY A 280 -13.80 8.85 -19.07
CA GLY A 280 -13.50 7.80 -20.02
C GLY A 280 -12.00 7.75 -20.31
N GLY A 281 -11.64 7.12 -21.42
CA GLY A 281 -10.27 6.97 -21.87
C GLY A 281 -9.67 5.64 -21.45
N ILE A 282 -8.40 5.45 -21.78
CA ILE A 282 -7.70 4.18 -21.56
C ILE A 282 -7.24 4.13 -20.09
N ARG A 283 -7.76 3.17 -19.34
CA ARG A 283 -7.47 2.97 -17.91
C ARG A 283 -6.68 1.70 -17.62
N VAL A 284 -6.49 0.84 -18.61
CA VAL A 284 -5.79 -0.43 -18.48
C VAL A 284 -4.86 -0.62 -19.67
N ALA A 285 -3.63 -1.00 -19.42
CA ALA A 285 -2.72 -1.50 -20.43
C ALA A 285 -2.14 -2.84 -19.99
N LEU A 286 -1.91 -3.72 -20.97
CA LEU A 286 -1.50 -5.11 -20.79
C LEU A 286 -0.14 -5.36 -21.41
N THR A 287 0.67 -6.21 -20.80
CA THR A 287 1.93 -6.72 -21.34
C THR A 287 1.95 -8.25 -21.33
N ALA A 288 2.64 -8.85 -22.29
CA ALA A 288 2.92 -10.28 -22.39
C ALA A 288 4.43 -10.57 -22.57
N ASP A 289 5.28 -9.54 -22.41
CA ASP A 289 6.73 -9.61 -22.62
C ASP A 289 7.55 -9.01 -21.46
N GLY A 290 6.97 -8.98 -20.27
CA GLY A 290 7.61 -8.46 -19.06
C GLY A 290 7.70 -6.93 -19.06
N GLY A 291 6.69 -6.25 -19.61
CA GLY A 291 6.58 -4.79 -19.54
C GLY A 291 7.41 -4.02 -20.56
N ARG A 292 7.97 -4.69 -21.59
CA ARG A 292 8.70 -4.03 -22.67
C ARG A 292 7.77 -3.39 -23.69
N ARG A 293 6.60 -3.99 -23.91
CA ARG A 293 5.53 -3.48 -24.79
C ARG A 293 4.21 -3.53 -24.06
N TRP A 294 3.41 -2.50 -24.28
CA TRP A 294 2.10 -2.33 -23.65
C TRP A 294 1.04 -2.08 -24.70
N THR A 295 -0.08 -2.76 -24.58
CA THR A 295 -1.26 -2.60 -25.45
C THR A 295 -2.47 -2.25 -24.60
N GLU A 296 -3.45 -1.59 -25.21
CA GLU A 296 -4.71 -1.28 -24.54
C GLU A 296 -5.41 -2.57 -24.10
N GLY A 297 -5.86 -2.58 -22.83
CA GLY A 297 -6.70 -3.62 -22.24
C GLY A 297 -8.19 -3.26 -22.27
N GLY A 298 -9.03 -4.22 -21.86
CA GLY A 298 -10.44 -3.95 -21.62
C GLY A 298 -10.64 -2.91 -20.52
N GLN A 299 -11.79 -2.22 -20.55
CA GLN A 299 -12.06 -1.19 -19.54
C GLN A 299 -12.91 -1.78 -18.38
N PRO A 300 -12.51 -1.59 -17.11
CA PRO A 300 -13.31 -1.93 -15.94
C PRO A 300 -14.71 -1.29 -16.00
N THR A 301 -15.70 -1.99 -15.48
CA THR A 301 -17.13 -1.63 -15.63
C THR A 301 -17.60 -0.47 -14.74
N PHE A 302 -16.81 -0.12 -13.73
CA PHE A 302 -17.11 1.04 -12.87
C PHE A 302 -16.57 2.35 -13.48
N PRO A 303 -17.15 3.51 -13.14
CA PRO A 303 -16.70 4.81 -13.62
C PRO A 303 -15.47 5.34 -12.88
N GLY A 304 -14.80 6.34 -13.46
CA GLY A 304 -13.63 7.00 -12.88
C GLY A 304 -12.33 6.21 -13.01
N ALA A 305 -11.28 6.68 -12.36
CA ALA A 305 -9.98 6.04 -12.40
C ALA A 305 -9.95 4.70 -11.65
N VAL A 306 -9.11 3.79 -12.11
CA VAL A 306 -8.74 2.56 -11.37
C VAL A 306 -7.63 2.93 -10.39
N TYR A 307 -7.81 2.64 -9.10
CA TYR A 307 -6.81 2.98 -8.07
C TYR A 307 -5.85 1.84 -7.79
N GLY A 308 -6.32 0.60 -7.84
CA GLY A 308 -5.51 -0.58 -7.58
C GLY A 308 -5.98 -1.79 -8.39
N ALA A 309 -5.04 -2.69 -8.69
CA ALA A 309 -5.35 -3.97 -9.31
C ALA A 309 -4.45 -5.07 -8.76
N ALA A 310 -4.98 -6.29 -8.66
CA ALA A 310 -4.22 -7.44 -8.21
C ALA A 310 -4.65 -8.71 -8.93
N TRP A 311 -3.66 -9.51 -9.31
CA TRP A 311 -3.86 -10.87 -9.81
C TRP A 311 -4.25 -11.81 -8.69
N VAL A 312 -5.03 -12.82 -9.03
CA VAL A 312 -5.44 -13.89 -8.10
C VAL A 312 -4.47 -15.06 -8.22
N PRO A 313 -3.55 -15.27 -7.25
CA PRO A 313 -2.61 -16.37 -7.30
C PRO A 313 -3.35 -17.72 -7.38
N GLY A 314 -2.84 -18.64 -8.21
CA GLY A 314 -3.46 -19.94 -8.43
C GLY A 314 -4.69 -19.93 -9.35
N SER A 315 -5.10 -18.76 -9.87
CA SER A 315 -6.19 -18.62 -10.84
C SER A 315 -5.70 -17.86 -12.07
N ARG A 316 -5.18 -18.61 -13.05
CA ARG A 316 -4.57 -18.03 -14.25
C ARG A 316 -5.52 -17.08 -14.97
N GLY A 317 -5.03 -15.90 -15.34
CA GLY A 317 -5.75 -14.87 -16.06
C GLY A 317 -6.80 -14.12 -15.23
N THR A 318 -6.94 -14.43 -13.93
CA THR A 318 -7.91 -13.76 -13.07
C THR A 318 -7.28 -12.55 -12.40
N VAL A 319 -7.88 -11.38 -12.56
CA VAL A 319 -7.44 -10.11 -11.98
C VAL A 319 -8.64 -9.29 -11.51
N VAL A 320 -8.48 -8.60 -10.40
CA VAL A 320 -9.48 -7.66 -9.85
C VAL A 320 -8.92 -6.26 -9.92
N ALA A 321 -9.73 -5.32 -10.40
CA ALA A 321 -9.47 -3.89 -10.42
C ALA A 321 -10.47 -3.16 -9.51
N VAL A 322 -9.98 -2.18 -8.74
CA VAL A 322 -10.80 -1.41 -7.80
C VAL A 322 -10.56 0.09 -7.94
N GLY A 323 -11.56 0.87 -7.55
CA GLY A 323 -11.46 2.32 -7.50
C GLY A 323 -12.63 2.92 -6.71
N PRO A 324 -12.71 4.26 -6.61
CA PRO A 324 -13.83 4.92 -5.94
C PRO A 324 -15.19 4.61 -6.56
N GLY A 325 -15.23 4.26 -7.86
CA GLY A 325 -16.45 3.92 -8.59
C GLY A 325 -16.91 2.47 -8.44
N GLY A 326 -16.09 1.57 -7.84
CA GLY A 326 -16.45 0.17 -7.68
C GLY A 326 -15.30 -0.80 -7.81
N ALA A 327 -15.64 -2.06 -8.10
CA ALA A 327 -14.71 -3.15 -8.39
C ALA A 327 -15.17 -3.93 -9.63
N SER A 328 -14.21 -4.42 -10.41
CA SER A 328 -14.42 -5.26 -11.59
C SER A 328 -13.49 -6.48 -11.58
N LEU A 329 -13.96 -7.56 -12.16
CA LEU A 329 -13.27 -8.83 -12.30
C LEU A 329 -13.02 -9.12 -13.78
N SER A 330 -11.79 -9.49 -14.12
CA SER A 330 -11.44 -10.12 -15.40
C SER A 330 -11.00 -11.56 -15.16
N ARG A 331 -11.27 -12.44 -16.12
CA ARG A 331 -10.82 -13.85 -16.13
C ARG A 331 -9.98 -14.19 -17.36
N ASP A 332 -9.63 -13.18 -18.14
CA ASP A 332 -8.94 -13.28 -19.42
C ASP A 332 -7.78 -12.29 -19.53
N GLU A 333 -7.04 -12.13 -18.41
CA GLU A 333 -5.85 -11.29 -18.32
C GLU A 333 -6.13 -9.79 -18.53
N GLY A 334 -7.33 -9.32 -18.18
CA GLY A 334 -7.70 -7.89 -18.32
C GLY A 334 -8.23 -7.51 -19.70
N ARG A 335 -8.53 -8.47 -20.58
CA ARG A 335 -9.08 -8.21 -21.92
C ARG A 335 -10.56 -7.86 -21.87
N THR A 336 -11.30 -8.49 -20.95
CA THR A 336 -12.71 -8.16 -20.68
C THR A 336 -12.97 -8.11 -19.18
N TRP A 337 -13.98 -7.34 -18.77
CA TRP A 337 -14.30 -7.12 -17.36
C TRP A 337 -15.79 -7.28 -17.08
N ALA A 338 -16.09 -7.92 -15.94
CA ALA A 338 -17.44 -8.04 -15.39
C ALA A 338 -17.55 -7.25 -14.07
N PRO A 339 -18.73 -6.71 -13.72
CA PRO A 339 -18.95 -6.07 -12.43
C PRO A 339 -18.69 -7.03 -11.27
N LEU A 340 -17.95 -6.59 -10.27
CA LEU A 340 -17.70 -7.34 -9.03
C LEU A 340 -18.47 -6.74 -7.85
N ASP A 341 -18.32 -5.44 -7.61
CA ASP A 341 -19.01 -4.69 -6.56
C ASP A 341 -19.19 -3.22 -6.97
N SER A 342 -20.23 -2.57 -6.46
CA SER A 342 -20.49 -1.14 -6.68
C SER A 342 -19.98 -0.23 -5.55
N LEU A 343 -19.45 -0.79 -4.47
CA LEU A 343 -18.91 -0.02 -3.35
C LEU A 343 -17.52 0.54 -3.68
N ALA A 344 -17.21 1.71 -3.10
CA ALA A 344 -15.92 2.35 -3.28
C ALA A 344 -14.79 1.56 -2.58
N TYR A 345 -13.68 1.34 -3.29
CA TYR A 345 -12.47 0.71 -2.78
C TYR A 345 -11.23 1.50 -3.18
N TRP A 346 -10.14 1.34 -2.43
CA TRP A 346 -8.85 1.97 -2.70
C TRP A 346 -7.79 0.96 -3.13
N SER A 347 -7.74 -0.19 -2.48
CA SER A 347 -6.71 -1.20 -2.72
C SER A 347 -7.29 -2.61 -2.66
N VAL A 348 -6.63 -3.54 -3.33
CA VAL A 348 -6.98 -4.96 -3.38
C VAL A 348 -5.72 -5.81 -3.41
N ALA A 349 -5.72 -6.94 -2.69
CA ALA A 349 -4.62 -7.91 -2.72
C ALA A 349 -5.13 -9.33 -2.44
N PHE A 350 -4.40 -10.33 -2.90
CA PHE A 350 -4.77 -11.75 -2.83
C PHE A 350 -3.60 -12.63 -2.38
N ALA A 351 -3.91 -13.66 -1.55
CA ALA A 351 -3.03 -14.80 -1.33
C ALA A 351 -3.44 -16.01 -2.18
N GLY A 352 -4.66 -16.02 -2.72
CA GLY A 352 -5.20 -17.11 -3.53
C GLY A 352 -6.68 -16.89 -3.85
N PRO A 353 -7.33 -17.85 -4.57
CA PRO A 353 -8.72 -17.68 -5.01
C PRO A 353 -9.74 -17.54 -3.87
N LYS A 354 -9.44 -18.08 -2.69
CA LYS A 354 -10.31 -18.00 -1.49
C LYS A 354 -9.87 -16.95 -0.49
N ALA A 355 -8.82 -16.19 -0.78
CA ALA A 355 -8.13 -15.31 0.15
C ALA A 355 -7.75 -13.99 -0.52
N GLY A 356 -8.73 -13.17 -0.82
CA GLY A 356 -8.60 -11.80 -1.32
C GLY A 356 -9.26 -10.80 -0.38
N TRP A 357 -8.73 -9.58 -0.34
CA TRP A 357 -9.29 -8.47 0.44
C TRP A 357 -9.25 -7.17 -0.35
N MET A 358 -10.39 -6.47 -0.35
CA MET A 358 -10.54 -5.11 -0.86
C MET A 358 -10.75 -4.17 0.33
N VAL A 359 -10.10 -3.02 0.33
CA VAL A 359 -10.21 -2.02 1.41
C VAL A 359 -10.66 -0.66 0.89
N GLY A 360 -11.32 0.13 1.76
CA GLY A 360 -11.88 1.41 1.34
C GLY A 360 -12.37 2.32 2.47
N PRO A 361 -13.25 3.27 2.17
CA PRO A 361 -13.75 4.27 3.12
C PRO A 361 -14.50 3.67 4.31
N GLY A 362 -14.47 4.37 5.45
CA GLY A 362 -15.21 4.00 6.66
C GLY A 362 -14.74 2.70 7.30
N GLY A 363 -13.45 2.38 7.15
CA GLY A 363 -12.87 1.14 7.65
C GLY A 363 -13.31 -0.11 6.89
N ARG A 364 -13.84 0.06 5.68
CA ARG A 364 -14.32 -1.08 4.87
C ARG A 364 -13.20 -2.06 4.59
N ILE A 365 -13.48 -3.32 4.87
CA ILE A 365 -12.72 -4.48 4.41
C ILE A 365 -13.73 -5.50 3.88
N THR A 366 -13.60 -5.87 2.61
CA THR A 366 -14.43 -6.91 1.99
C THR A 366 -13.54 -8.07 1.57
N LYS A 367 -13.78 -9.25 2.14
CA LYS A 367 -13.11 -10.49 1.70
C LYS A 367 -13.76 -10.98 0.42
N VAL A 368 -12.92 -11.36 -0.54
CA VAL A 368 -13.32 -11.86 -1.86
C VAL A 368 -12.88 -13.32 -2.01
N SER A 369 -13.76 -14.17 -2.50
CA SER A 369 -13.45 -15.56 -2.85
C SER A 369 -14.17 -16.00 -4.12
N PHE A 370 -13.50 -16.85 -4.91
CA PHE A 370 -13.93 -17.38 -6.19
C PHE A 370 -14.15 -18.89 -6.16
#